data_5ebf9e4aa042151d62eb930bcff20a6e
#
_entry.id   5ebf9e4aa042151d62eb930bcff20a6e
#
_cell.length_a   1.000
_cell.length_b   1.000
_cell.length_c   1.000
_cell.angle_alpha   90.00
_cell.angle_beta   90.00
_cell.angle_gamma   90.00
#
_symmetry.space_group_name_H-M   'P 1'
#
loop_
_entity.id
_entity.type
_entity.pdbx_description
1 polymer ?
#
loop_
_entity_poly.entity_id
_entity_poly.type
_entity_poly.pdbx_seq_one_letter_code
_entity_poly.pdbx_strand_id
1 'polypeptide(L)'
;MAVRNEIDKRLADVGDFIRTQREVARMSVRRLAEVAGVSNPYLSQIERGLRKPSAEILQQIAKALQISAETLYERAGFLDPDTR
;
A
#
# COMPACT_ATOMS: atom_id res chain seq x y z
N MET A 1 -17.72 -15.87 2.71
CA MET A 1 -16.86 -15.68 3.88
C MET A 1 -15.40 -15.78 3.52
N ALA A 2 -14.99 -16.89 2.89
CA ALA A 2 -13.58 -17.08 2.55
C ALA A 2 -13.09 -16.00 1.59
N VAL A 3 -13.91 -15.65 0.59
CA VAL A 3 -13.53 -14.65 -0.40
C VAL A 3 -13.30 -13.30 0.27
N ARG A 4 -14.19 -12.94 1.18
CA ARG A 4 -14.08 -11.68 1.90
C ARG A 4 -12.83 -11.64 2.76
N ASN A 5 -12.51 -12.76 3.41
CA ASN A 5 -11.32 -12.84 4.25
C ASN A 5 -10.05 -12.68 3.41
N GLU A 6 -10.05 -13.24 2.19
CA GLU A 6 -8.90 -13.11 1.32
C GLU A 6 -8.68 -11.66 0.89
N ILE A 7 -9.76 -10.95 0.57
CA ILE A 7 -9.67 -9.54 0.19
C ILE A 7 -9.12 -8.72 1.36
N ASP A 8 -9.67 -8.93 2.55
CA ASP A 8 -9.21 -8.24 3.74
C ASP A 8 -7.75 -8.54 4.03
N LYS A 9 -7.35 -9.78 3.81
CA LYS A 9 -5.98 -10.21 4.04
C LYS A 9 -5.02 -9.50 3.10
N ARG A 10 -5.41 -9.34 1.82
CA ARG A 10 -4.56 -8.63 0.86
C ARG A 10 -4.42 -7.16 1.20
N LEU A 11 -5.50 -6.53 1.62
CA LEU A 11 -5.44 -5.13 2.02
C LEU A 11 -4.57 -4.96 3.25
N ALA A 12 -4.70 -5.86 4.22
CA ALA A 12 -3.86 -5.81 5.41
C ALA A 12 -2.40 -6.04 5.06
N ASP A 13 -2.14 -6.93 4.12
CA ASP A 13 -0.78 -7.26 3.71
C ASP A 13 -0.09 -6.07 3.04
N VAL A 14 -0.76 -5.42 2.09
CA VAL A 14 -0.16 -4.28 1.40
C VAL A 14 0.00 -3.10 2.36
N GLY A 15 -0.98 -2.89 3.24
CA GLY A 15 -0.89 -1.81 4.22
C GLY A 15 0.25 -2.01 5.18
N ASP A 16 0.42 -3.24 5.65
CA ASP A 16 1.49 -3.58 6.56
C ASP A 16 2.86 -3.43 5.90
N PHE A 17 2.96 -3.83 4.64
CA PHE A 17 4.20 -3.68 3.88
C PHE A 17 4.55 -2.20 3.71
N ILE A 18 3.57 -1.37 3.37
CA ILE A 18 3.80 0.07 3.23
C ILE A 18 4.28 0.65 4.56
N ARG A 19 3.62 0.29 5.64
CA ARG A 19 4.03 0.78 6.96
C ARG A 19 5.45 0.37 7.30
N THR A 20 5.80 -0.89 7.03
CA THR A 20 7.15 -1.38 7.31
C THR A 20 8.18 -0.59 6.51
N GLN A 21 7.91 -0.38 5.21
CA GLN A 21 8.84 0.36 4.37
C GLN A 21 8.96 1.82 4.83
N ARG A 22 7.84 2.39 5.27
CA ARG A 22 7.83 3.75 5.80
C ARG A 22 8.71 3.85 7.05
N GLU A 23 8.59 2.87 7.94
CA GLU A 23 9.38 2.87 9.16
C GLU A 23 10.86 2.67 8.88
N VAL A 24 11.17 1.81 7.91
CA VAL A 24 12.56 1.63 7.49
C VAL A 24 13.13 2.95 6.97
N ALA A 25 12.32 3.70 6.23
CA ALA A 25 12.73 5.01 5.72
C ALA A 25 12.69 6.10 6.78
N ARG A 26 12.25 5.77 8.00
CA ARG A 26 12.16 6.70 9.12
C ARG A 26 11.27 7.89 8.81
N MET A 27 10.15 7.60 8.17
CA MET A 27 9.16 8.63 7.83
C MET A 27 7.92 8.47 8.69
N SER A 28 7.35 9.59 9.10
CA SER A 28 6.03 9.56 9.74
C SER A 28 4.97 9.35 8.67
N VAL A 29 3.76 8.95 9.10
CA VAL A 29 2.63 8.85 8.18
C VAL A 29 2.41 10.18 7.48
N ARG A 30 2.47 11.28 8.24
CA ARG A 30 2.27 12.62 7.68
C ARG A 30 3.30 12.90 6.60
N ARG A 31 4.55 12.57 6.86
CA ARG A 31 5.61 12.86 5.89
C ARG A 31 5.43 12.05 4.62
N LEU A 32 5.13 10.76 4.77
CA LEU A 32 4.91 9.93 3.59
C LEU A 32 3.71 10.45 2.79
N ALA A 33 2.63 10.83 3.48
CA ALA A 33 1.46 11.36 2.82
C ALA A 33 1.82 12.62 2.02
N GLU A 34 2.61 13.52 2.61
CA GLU A 34 3.05 14.73 1.91
C GLU A 34 3.84 14.40 0.66
N VAL A 35 4.82 13.52 0.79
CA VAL A 35 5.70 13.20 -0.34
C VAL A 35 4.93 12.47 -1.43
N ALA A 36 4.01 11.60 -1.04
CA ALA A 36 3.22 10.84 -2.01
C ALA A 36 2.07 11.65 -2.61
N GLY A 37 1.75 12.81 -2.02
CA GLY A 37 0.68 13.65 -2.54
C GLY A 37 -0.70 13.12 -2.20
N VAL A 38 -0.85 12.45 -1.06
CA VAL A 38 -2.15 11.93 -0.61
C VAL A 38 -2.45 12.49 0.77
N SER A 39 -3.72 12.41 1.17
CA SER A 39 -4.09 12.91 2.49
C SER A 39 -3.60 11.96 3.58
N ASN A 40 -3.31 12.52 4.74
CA ASN A 40 -2.86 11.75 5.88
C ASN A 40 -3.90 10.71 6.32
N PRO A 41 -5.19 11.07 6.47
CA PRO A 41 -6.19 10.06 6.84
C PRO A 41 -6.32 8.94 5.81
N TYR A 42 -6.21 9.26 4.53
CA TYR A 42 -6.30 8.26 3.48
C TYR A 42 -5.14 7.26 3.60
N LEU A 43 -3.91 7.77 3.74
CA LEU A 43 -2.75 6.90 3.87
C LEU A 43 -2.85 6.05 5.14
N SER A 44 -3.31 6.65 6.23
CA SER A 44 -3.47 5.93 7.48
C SER A 44 -4.44 4.75 7.31
N GLN A 45 -5.53 4.97 6.59
CA GLN A 45 -6.51 3.90 6.34
C GLN A 45 -5.93 2.81 5.45
N ILE A 46 -5.10 3.18 4.48
CA ILE A 46 -4.44 2.20 3.63
C ILE A 46 -3.53 1.32 4.49
N GLU A 47 -2.73 1.93 5.36
CA GLU A 47 -1.80 1.18 6.19
C GLU A 47 -2.52 0.23 7.14
N ARG A 48 -3.73 0.59 7.55
CA ARG A 48 -4.53 -0.23 8.45
C ARG A 48 -5.37 -1.27 7.74
N GLY A 49 -5.28 -1.33 6.41
CA GLY A 49 -6.04 -2.30 5.64
C GLY A 49 -7.51 -1.99 5.53
N LEU A 50 -7.89 -0.75 5.78
CA LEU A 50 -9.30 -0.33 5.76
C LEU A 50 -9.72 0.24 4.41
N ARG A 51 -8.78 0.43 3.51
CA ARG A 51 -9.06 1.05 2.24
C ARG A 51 -8.17 0.47 1.16
N LYS A 52 -8.77 0.17 0.01
CA LYS A 52 -8.00 -0.34 -1.12
C LYS A 52 -7.46 0.85 -1.92
N PRO A 53 -6.15 0.98 -2.03
CA PRO A 53 -5.59 2.05 -2.86
C PRO A 53 -5.71 1.69 -4.34
N SER A 54 -5.84 2.72 -5.18
CA SER A 54 -5.79 2.52 -6.62
C SER A 54 -4.35 2.22 -7.03
N ALA A 55 -4.18 1.69 -8.26
CA ALA A 55 -2.84 1.45 -8.79
C ALA A 55 -2.05 2.76 -8.87
N GLU A 56 -2.72 3.85 -9.21
CA GLU A 56 -2.09 5.15 -9.29
C GLU A 56 -1.57 5.61 -7.92
N ILE A 57 -2.38 5.43 -6.90
CA ILE A 57 -1.97 5.79 -5.54
C ILE A 57 -0.80 4.93 -5.08
N LEU A 58 -0.82 3.64 -5.40
CA LEU A 58 0.29 2.76 -5.05
C LEU A 58 1.57 3.20 -5.73
N GLN A 59 1.46 3.66 -6.99
CA GLN A 59 2.63 4.17 -7.71
C GLN A 59 3.21 5.39 -7.02
N GLN A 60 2.35 6.30 -6.56
CA GLN A 60 2.79 7.49 -5.85
C GLN A 60 3.47 7.13 -4.53
N ILE A 61 2.91 6.17 -3.81
CA ILE A 61 3.50 5.73 -2.54
C ILE A 61 4.86 5.06 -2.79
N ALA A 62 4.94 4.20 -3.81
CA ALA A 62 6.18 3.52 -4.14
C ALA A 62 7.27 4.53 -4.49
N LYS A 63 6.92 5.54 -5.28
CA LYS A 63 7.87 6.58 -5.65
C LYS A 63 8.37 7.33 -4.42
N ALA A 64 7.45 7.66 -3.52
CA ALA A 64 7.80 8.37 -2.30
C ALA A 64 8.73 7.56 -1.41
N LEU A 65 8.53 6.25 -1.37
CA LEU A 65 9.36 5.33 -0.59
C LEU A 65 10.60 4.86 -1.34
N GLN A 66 10.70 5.18 -2.62
CA GLN A 66 11.81 4.76 -3.50
C GLN A 66 11.91 3.24 -3.58
N ILE A 67 10.75 2.60 -3.72
CA ILE A 67 10.67 1.15 -3.91
C ILE A 67 9.92 0.86 -5.20
N SER A 68 9.94 -0.41 -5.60
CA SER A 68 9.29 -0.83 -6.84
C SER A 68 7.77 -0.78 -6.70
N ALA A 69 7.11 -0.10 -7.64
CA ALA A 69 5.65 -0.09 -7.68
C ALA A 69 5.10 -1.48 -7.97
N GLU A 70 5.83 -2.29 -8.72
CA GLU A 70 5.41 -3.64 -9.04
C GLU A 70 5.22 -4.47 -7.77
N THR A 71 6.12 -4.32 -6.81
CA THR A 71 5.99 -5.03 -5.54
C THR A 71 4.68 -4.68 -4.85
N LEU A 72 4.34 -3.39 -4.83
CA LEU A 72 3.08 -2.96 -4.22
C LEU A 72 1.87 -3.47 -5.00
N TYR A 73 1.96 -3.48 -6.32
CA TYR A 73 0.86 -4.01 -7.15
C TYR A 73 0.62 -5.48 -6.85
N GLU A 74 1.68 -6.26 -6.73
CA GLU A 74 1.55 -7.68 -6.44
C GLU A 74 0.91 -7.90 -5.08
N ARG A 75 1.35 -7.16 -4.07
CA ARG A 75 0.81 -7.33 -2.73
C ARG A 75 -0.63 -6.87 -2.62
N ALA A 76 -1.01 -5.87 -3.40
CA ALA A 76 -2.38 -5.39 -3.42
C ALA A 76 -3.31 -6.24 -4.28
N GLY A 77 -2.76 -7.19 -5.03
CA GLY A 77 -3.57 -8.06 -5.85
C GLY A 77 -3.83 -7.53 -7.25
N PHE A 78 -3.14 -6.49 -7.66
CA PHE A 78 -3.29 -5.97 -9.04
C PHE A 78 -2.55 -6.81 -10.05
N LEU A 79 -1.48 -7.46 -9.64
CA LEU A 79 -0.70 -8.33 -10.50
C LEU A 79 -0.72 -9.72 -9.92
N ASP A 80 -1.06 -10.69 -10.74
CA ASP A 80 -1.09 -12.08 -10.33
C ASP A 80 -0.05 -12.82 -11.15
N PRO A 81 1.07 -13.21 -10.55
CA PRO A 81 2.12 -13.91 -11.31
C PRO A 81 1.66 -15.21 -11.92
N ASP A 82 0.59 -15.79 -11.39
CA ASP A 82 0.09 -17.07 -11.89
C ASP A 82 -0.72 -16.92 -13.17
N THR A 83 -1.13 -15.72 -13.53
CA THR A 83 -1.97 -15.51 -14.70
C THR A 83 -1.18 -15.09 -15.93
N ARG A 84 0.10 -15.02 -15.84
CA ARG A 84 0.91 -14.59 -16.98
C ARG A 84 1.07 -15.66 -18.04
#